data_6befcdb7cd7f3febaa06061f1b87539b
#
_entry.id   6befcdb7cd7f3febaa06061f1b87539b
#
_cell.length_a   1.000
_cell.length_b   1.000
_cell.length_c   1.000
_cell.angle_alpha   90.00
_cell.angle_beta   90.00
_cell.angle_gamma   90.00
#
_symmetry.space_group_name_H-M   'P 1'
#
loop_
_entity.id
_entity.type
_entity.pdbx_description
1 polymer ?
#
loop_
_entity_poly.entity_id
_entity_poly.type
_entity_poly.pdbx_seq_one_letter_code
_entity_poly.pdbx_strand_id
1 'polypeptide(L)'
;MKKGDKLAGTRIIPLVIKKEKMETAQAVCSDGPILTLKPFHKKKFAVLTTGNEVYYHRIEDTFTPVIQEKLAEFGAEMIFHEVYDDDASKITDGCRRAMEAGADLVFC
;
A
#
# COMPACT_ATOMS: atom_id res chain seq x y z
N MET A 1 -13.51 1.30 -6.52
CA MET A 1 -13.77 1.11 -7.96
C MET A 1 -15.25 1.22 -8.20
N LYS A 2 -15.67 2.01 -9.20
CA LYS A 2 -17.09 2.27 -9.53
C LYS A 2 -17.35 1.86 -10.97
N LYS A 3 -18.62 1.63 -11.32
CA LYS A 3 -19.01 1.39 -12.70
C LYS A 3 -18.63 2.59 -13.58
N GLY A 4 -17.84 2.34 -14.62
CA GLY A 4 -17.32 3.36 -15.53
C GLY A 4 -15.85 3.75 -15.30
N ASP A 5 -15.21 3.27 -14.25
CA ASP A 5 -13.78 3.48 -14.05
C ASP A 5 -12.99 2.80 -15.17
N LYS A 6 -12.01 3.53 -15.73
CA LYS A 6 -11.12 2.97 -16.76
C LYS A 6 -10.06 2.13 -16.10
N LEU A 7 -10.02 0.83 -16.42
CA LEU A 7 -9.06 -0.12 -15.84
C LEU A 7 -7.87 -0.39 -16.74
N ALA A 8 -8.13 -0.50 -18.04
CA ALA A 8 -7.14 -0.77 -19.06
C ALA A 8 -7.63 -0.27 -20.41
N GLY A 9 -6.71 -0.10 -21.34
CA GLY A 9 -7.02 0.20 -22.72
C GLY A 9 -6.11 -0.60 -23.62
N THR A 10 -6.66 -1.09 -24.76
CA THR A 10 -5.88 -1.77 -25.77
C THR A 10 -5.95 -1.02 -27.08
N ARG A 11 -4.88 -1.08 -27.84
CA ARG A 11 -4.81 -0.50 -29.18
C ARG A 11 -4.09 -1.45 -30.09
N ILE A 12 -4.72 -1.76 -31.25
CA ILE A 12 -4.08 -2.48 -32.33
C ILE A 12 -3.33 -1.44 -33.17
N ILE A 13 -2.01 -1.58 -33.27
CA ILE A 13 -1.15 -0.66 -34.01
C ILE A 13 -1.20 -0.92 -35.52
N PRO A 14 -1.04 -2.20 -36.01
CA PRO A 14 -1.15 -2.46 -37.44
C PRO A 14 -2.60 -2.40 -37.93
N LEU A 15 -2.81 -1.78 -39.11
CA LEU A 15 -4.13 -1.77 -39.74
C LEU A 15 -4.61 -3.16 -40.18
N VAL A 16 -3.66 -4.05 -40.44
CA VAL A 16 -3.92 -5.45 -40.83
C VAL A 16 -3.04 -6.36 -40.01
N ILE A 17 -3.60 -7.44 -39.50
CA ILE A 17 -2.88 -8.46 -38.72
C ILE A 17 -3.26 -9.84 -39.27
N LYS A 18 -2.34 -10.81 -39.24
CA LYS A 18 -2.61 -12.19 -39.63
C LYS A 18 -3.67 -12.81 -38.69
N LYS A 19 -4.61 -13.55 -39.31
CA LYS A 19 -5.70 -14.22 -38.60
C LYS A 19 -5.19 -15.11 -37.43
N GLU A 20 -4.14 -15.90 -37.70
CA GLU A 20 -3.51 -16.78 -36.70
C GLU A 20 -3.06 -16.03 -35.43
N LYS A 21 -2.48 -14.84 -35.59
CA LYS A 21 -2.06 -14.02 -34.44
C LYS A 21 -3.26 -13.52 -33.63
N MET A 22 -4.36 -13.20 -34.32
CA MET A 22 -5.59 -12.76 -33.67
C MET A 22 -6.25 -13.92 -32.90
N GLU A 23 -6.29 -15.11 -33.50
CA GLU A 23 -6.81 -16.31 -32.87
C GLU A 23 -5.97 -16.70 -31.63
N THR A 24 -4.65 -16.60 -31.72
CA THR A 24 -3.75 -16.84 -30.58
C THR A 24 -4.02 -15.84 -29.45
N ALA A 25 -4.18 -14.56 -29.76
CA ALA A 25 -4.49 -13.54 -28.77
C ALA A 25 -5.86 -13.78 -28.09
N GLN A 26 -6.86 -14.20 -28.86
CA GLN A 26 -8.18 -14.57 -28.32
C GLN A 26 -8.10 -15.82 -27.42
N ALA A 27 -7.33 -16.83 -27.83
CA ALA A 27 -7.15 -18.06 -27.05
C ALA A 27 -6.53 -17.77 -25.68
N VAL A 28 -5.51 -16.92 -25.61
CA VAL A 28 -4.91 -16.50 -24.32
C VAL A 28 -5.93 -15.85 -23.38
N CYS A 29 -6.93 -15.16 -23.93
CA CYS A 29 -7.98 -14.50 -23.14
C CYS A 29 -9.12 -15.45 -22.73
N SER A 30 -9.12 -16.69 -23.22
CA SER A 30 -10.23 -17.65 -23.01
C SER A 30 -10.11 -18.41 -21.68
N ASP A 31 -8.95 -18.42 -21.05
CA ASP A 31 -8.67 -19.22 -19.84
C ASP A 31 -9.18 -18.58 -18.53
N GLY A 32 -9.92 -17.49 -18.64
CA GLY A 32 -10.51 -16.81 -17.49
C GLY A 32 -10.35 -15.29 -17.49
N PRO A 33 -10.70 -14.60 -16.44
CA PRO A 33 -10.60 -13.15 -16.37
C PRO A 33 -9.14 -12.70 -16.30
N ILE A 34 -8.75 -11.82 -17.23
CA ILE A 34 -7.41 -11.21 -17.28
C ILE A 34 -7.17 -10.29 -16.06
N LEU A 35 -8.25 -9.65 -15.57
CA LEU A 35 -8.21 -8.77 -14.41
C LEU A 35 -9.14 -9.32 -13.33
N THR A 36 -8.65 -9.37 -12.11
CA THR A 36 -9.44 -9.79 -10.95
C THR A 36 -9.53 -8.65 -9.94
N LEU A 37 -10.73 -8.33 -9.51
CA LEU A 37 -10.94 -7.39 -8.42
C LEU A 37 -10.62 -8.07 -7.09
N LYS A 38 -9.62 -7.55 -6.39
CA LYS A 38 -9.30 -7.98 -5.03
C LYS A 38 -9.73 -6.88 -4.05
N PRO A 39 -10.62 -7.18 -3.10
CA PRO A 39 -11.00 -6.21 -2.08
C PRO A 39 -9.81 -5.93 -1.15
N PHE A 40 -9.79 -4.74 -0.59
CA PHE A 40 -8.88 -4.44 0.51
C PHE A 40 -9.27 -5.23 1.75
N HIS A 41 -8.29 -5.82 2.40
CA HIS A 41 -8.46 -6.41 3.72
C HIS A 41 -8.12 -5.35 4.77
N LYS A 42 -8.90 -5.32 5.85
CA LYS A 42 -8.57 -4.49 7.01
C LYS A 42 -7.18 -4.87 7.51
N LYS A 43 -6.33 -3.87 7.66
CA LYS A 43 -4.96 -4.03 8.12
C LYS A 43 -4.75 -3.28 9.42
N LYS A 44 -3.88 -3.81 10.26
CA LYS A 44 -3.37 -3.12 11.44
C LYS A 44 -2.01 -2.52 11.11
N PHE A 45 -1.80 -1.29 11.49
CA PHE A 45 -0.53 -0.64 11.22
C PHE A 45 0.08 0.02 12.45
N ALA A 46 1.38 0.18 12.40
CA ALA A 46 2.18 0.88 13.38
C ALA A 46 2.86 2.08 12.71
N VAL A 47 3.08 3.14 13.46
CA VAL A 47 3.88 4.29 13.05
C VAL A 47 5.00 4.49 14.09
N LEU A 48 6.23 4.53 13.62
CA LEU A 48 7.40 4.90 14.41
C LEU A 48 7.90 6.23 13.88
N THR A 49 7.57 7.31 14.56
CA THR A 49 8.07 8.63 14.19
C THR A 49 9.52 8.76 14.65
N THR A 50 10.43 9.01 13.73
CA THR A 50 11.85 9.15 13.99
C THR A 50 12.31 10.59 13.77
N GLY A 51 13.31 10.99 14.50
CA GLY A 51 13.94 12.30 14.38
C GLY A 51 14.11 13.00 15.72
N ASN A 52 15.31 13.51 15.94
CA ASN A 52 15.67 14.23 17.18
C ASN A 52 14.80 15.47 17.42
N GLU A 53 14.36 16.13 16.35
CA GLU A 53 13.52 17.33 16.46
C GLU A 53 12.14 17.01 17.04
N VAL A 54 11.55 15.91 16.63
CA VAL A 54 10.24 15.45 17.13
C VAL A 54 10.40 14.85 18.51
N TYR A 55 11.42 14.01 18.72
CA TYR A 55 11.69 13.35 19.99
C TYR A 55 11.91 14.33 21.13
N TYR A 56 12.64 15.42 20.89
CA TYR A 56 12.87 16.49 21.88
C TYR A 56 11.81 17.59 21.86
N HIS A 57 10.66 17.36 21.22
CA HIS A 57 9.52 18.29 21.15
C HIS A 57 9.89 19.68 20.59
N ARG A 58 10.86 19.77 19.68
CA ARG A 58 11.21 21.03 18.99
C ARG A 58 10.25 21.35 17.86
N ILE A 59 9.68 20.31 17.24
CA ILE A 59 8.63 20.38 16.23
C ILE A 59 7.52 19.39 16.59
N GLU A 60 6.32 19.65 16.11
CA GLU A 60 5.17 18.76 16.27
C GLU A 60 5.24 17.61 15.25
N ASP A 61 4.80 16.42 15.64
CA ASP A 61 4.65 15.29 14.73
C ASP A 61 3.48 15.53 13.76
N THR A 62 3.81 15.90 12.54
CA THR A 62 2.85 16.07 11.45
C THR A 62 2.73 14.84 10.56
N PHE A 63 3.63 13.88 10.71
CA PHE A 63 3.68 12.67 9.89
C PHE A 63 2.59 11.66 10.28
N THR A 64 2.48 11.34 11.56
CA THR A 64 1.52 10.36 12.08
C THR A 64 0.07 10.68 11.72
N PRO A 65 -0.43 11.91 11.89
CA PRO A 65 -1.81 12.24 11.51
C PRO A 65 -2.09 12.04 10.02
N VAL A 66 -1.14 12.39 9.15
CA VAL A 66 -1.28 12.22 7.69
C VAL A 66 -1.35 10.76 7.30
N ILE A 67 -0.51 9.90 7.88
CA ILE A 67 -0.55 8.46 7.62
C ILE A 67 -1.86 7.86 8.11
N GLN A 68 -2.29 8.24 9.30
CA GLN A 68 -3.55 7.77 9.88
C GLN A 68 -4.76 8.13 9.02
N GLU A 69 -4.86 9.37 8.56
CA GLU A 69 -5.93 9.83 7.68
C GLU A 69 -5.95 9.05 6.35
N LYS A 70 -4.80 8.92 5.70
CA LYS A 70 -4.70 8.20 4.42
C LYS A 70 -5.05 6.71 4.55
N LEU A 71 -4.65 6.06 5.62
CA LEU A 71 -4.90 4.63 5.80
C LEU A 71 -6.33 4.34 6.29
N ALA A 72 -6.98 5.31 6.93
CA ALA A 72 -8.39 5.19 7.32
C ALA A 72 -9.32 4.99 6.12
N GLU A 73 -8.97 5.56 4.95
CA GLU A 73 -9.73 5.36 3.70
C GLU A 73 -9.80 3.88 3.27
N PHE A 74 -8.81 3.08 3.67
CA PHE A 74 -8.72 1.64 3.39
C PHE A 74 -9.23 0.77 4.54
N GLY A 75 -9.77 1.40 5.59
CA GLY A 75 -10.25 0.72 6.80
C GLY A 75 -9.14 0.13 7.66
N ALA A 76 -7.90 0.64 7.53
CA ALA A 76 -6.79 0.24 8.36
C ALA A 76 -6.86 0.91 9.74
N GLU A 77 -6.36 0.22 10.76
CA GLU A 77 -6.38 0.65 12.16
C GLU A 77 -4.95 0.82 12.68
N MET A 78 -4.66 1.97 13.27
CA MET A 78 -3.38 2.20 13.94
C MET A 78 -3.42 1.55 15.33
N ILE A 79 -2.54 0.57 15.55
CA ILE A 79 -2.48 -0.18 16.81
C ILE A 79 -1.24 0.12 17.65
N PHE A 80 -0.27 0.81 17.10
CA PHE A 80 0.99 1.12 17.76
C PHE A 80 1.55 2.44 17.23
N HIS A 81 1.98 3.31 18.12
CA HIS A 81 2.69 4.54 17.78
C HIS A 81 3.71 4.87 18.86
N GLU A 82 4.94 5.12 18.46
CA GLU A 82 5.99 5.63 19.33
C GLU A 82 6.91 6.60 18.58
N VAL A 83 7.54 7.47 19.33
CA VAL A 83 8.51 8.46 18.82
C VAL A 83 9.90 8.11 19.32
N TYR A 84 10.86 8.10 18.42
CA TYR A 84 12.26 7.76 18.70
C TYR A 84 13.22 8.87 18.28
N ASP A 85 14.33 8.96 18.99
CA ASP A 85 15.53 9.63 18.48
C ASP A 85 16.16 8.81 17.33
N ASP A 86 17.19 9.36 16.69
CA ASP A 86 17.84 8.72 15.53
C ASP A 86 18.76 7.54 15.91
N ASP A 87 18.43 6.81 16.97
CA ASP A 87 19.13 5.61 17.40
C ASP A 87 18.58 4.38 16.68
N ALA A 88 19.39 3.79 15.79
CA ALA A 88 19.01 2.63 15.01
C ALA A 88 18.62 1.40 15.85
N SER A 89 19.21 1.24 17.04
CA SER A 89 18.88 0.10 17.91
C SER A 89 17.50 0.25 18.52
N LYS A 90 17.13 1.45 18.93
CA LYS A 90 15.80 1.77 19.47
C LYS A 90 14.72 1.64 18.41
N ILE A 91 15.00 2.15 17.20
CA ILE A 91 14.07 2.03 16.04
C ILE A 91 13.85 0.56 15.70
N THR A 92 14.92 -0.23 15.64
CA THR A 92 14.82 -1.67 15.38
C THR A 92 14.00 -2.40 16.45
N ASP A 93 14.18 -2.06 17.72
CA ASP A 93 13.41 -2.64 18.81
C ASP A 93 11.94 -2.21 18.75
N GLY A 94 11.67 -0.95 18.41
CA GLY A 94 10.34 -0.45 18.16
C GLY A 94 9.62 -1.20 17.03
N CYS A 95 10.30 -1.46 15.91
CA CYS A 95 9.76 -2.27 14.83
C CYS A 95 9.38 -3.68 15.31
N ARG A 96 10.24 -4.31 16.11
CA ARG A 96 9.96 -5.64 16.67
C ARG A 96 8.73 -5.62 17.57
N ARG A 97 8.62 -4.65 18.48
CA ARG A 97 7.45 -4.48 19.35
C ARG A 97 6.17 -4.22 18.57
N ALA A 98 6.23 -3.42 17.52
CA ALA A 98 5.09 -3.18 16.63
C ALA A 98 4.62 -4.47 15.95
N MET A 99 5.54 -5.31 15.49
CA MET A 99 5.21 -6.62 14.89
C MET A 99 4.63 -7.58 15.93
N GLU A 100 5.20 -7.63 17.15
CA GLU A 100 4.69 -8.44 18.25
C GLU A 100 3.29 -8.00 18.72
N ALA A 101 2.99 -6.71 18.61
CA ALA A 101 1.65 -6.16 18.83
C ALA A 101 0.64 -6.54 17.74
N GLY A 102 1.09 -7.16 16.66
CA GLY A 102 0.26 -7.66 15.56
C GLY A 102 0.05 -6.66 14.42
N ALA A 103 0.99 -5.74 14.20
CA ALA A 103 0.95 -4.86 13.05
C ALA A 103 1.25 -5.62 11.75
N ASP A 104 0.40 -5.45 10.74
CA ASP A 104 0.61 -5.96 9.39
C ASP A 104 1.57 -5.07 8.59
N LEU A 105 1.64 -3.78 8.96
CA LEU A 105 2.44 -2.74 8.30
C LEU A 105 3.12 -1.89 9.37
N VAL A 106 4.37 -1.53 9.14
CA VAL A 106 5.13 -0.61 10.00
C VAL A 106 5.65 0.52 9.12
N PHE A 107 5.33 1.75 9.50
CA PHE A 107 5.86 2.97 8.90
C PHE A 107 6.90 3.60 9.84
N CYS A 108 8.06 3.96 9.25
CA CYS A 108 9.09 4.63 10.01
C CYS A 108 9.89 5.59 9.11
#